data_92d5dc338c76ac3ee54939ed55ee67f4
#
_entry.id   92d5dc338c76ac3ee54939ed55ee67f4
#
_cell.length_a   1.000
_cell.length_b   1.000
_cell.length_c   1.000
_cell.angle_alpha   90.00
_cell.angle_beta   90.00
_cell.angle_gamma   90.00
#
_symmetry.space_group_name_H-M   'P 1'
#
loop_
_entity.id
_entity.type
_entity.pdbx_description
1 polymer ?
#
loop_
_entity_poly.entity_id
_entity_poly.type
_entity_poly.pdbx_seq_one_letter_code
_entity_poly.pdbx_strand_id
1 'polypeptide(L)'
;MSQLENAPRPSIEAHQLERLQHGLTHGLSQNRFYQQKFLDYPAVNNIKRLEDLTVLPFTGKGELVADQEAHPLYGTNLSYPLAEYVRLHQTSGTTGKPLKILDTQESWDWWAECWTSVYRAAGVSRDDIVFLAFSFGPFIGFWSAYEGAKRLGALTVPGGGMDSLQRLRTIHEIGATVLVCTPSYALRLAEVAQEHGMNMSESKVRVTIHAGEPGASIPATRQRIEQAWGASTYDHAGMTEMGAYGFMCSQQSGIHVNEEEFIAEILDTQSGQPVHEGEVGELVLTNLGRWGCPALRYRTGDLVRHGGYACACGRSFLHLPGGILGRADDMLVVRGVNVYPSALAEVLHRFPQVAEYRIIVTREGTMDEIALQVECPQEMISTLQEELRIAFSLRVPVEVAAQGTLPRFELKAKRVEDRRRR
;
A
#
# COMPACT_ATOMS: atom_id res chain seq x y z
N MET A 1 7.01 18.57 -8.83
CA MET A 1 7.72 17.41 -9.40
C MET A 1 9.21 17.63 -9.20
N SER A 2 9.96 16.57 -8.86
CA SER A 2 11.42 16.60 -8.87
C SER A 2 11.92 16.68 -10.33
N GLN A 3 13.22 16.98 -10.52
CA GLN A 3 13.81 16.99 -11.88
C GLN A 3 13.84 15.58 -12.51
N LEU A 4 13.90 14.52 -11.68
CA LEU A 4 13.96 13.13 -12.15
C LEU A 4 12.59 12.58 -12.56
N GLU A 5 11.49 13.07 -12.01
CA GLU A 5 10.15 12.56 -12.35
C GLU A 5 9.82 12.66 -13.86
N ASN A 6 10.43 13.61 -14.57
CA ASN A 6 10.22 13.84 -16.02
C ASN A 6 11.52 13.62 -16.83
N ALA A 7 12.55 13.06 -16.20
CA ALA A 7 13.83 12.83 -16.86
C ALA A 7 13.75 11.64 -17.85
N PRO A 8 14.61 11.60 -18.87
CA PRO A 8 14.78 10.40 -19.71
C PRO A 8 15.18 9.19 -18.87
N ARG A 9 14.72 7.99 -19.25
CA ARG A 9 15.03 6.72 -18.56
C ARG A 9 16.51 6.54 -18.22
N PRO A 10 17.49 6.78 -19.15
CA PRO A 10 18.89 6.63 -18.80
C PRO A 10 19.37 7.49 -17.62
N SER A 11 18.77 8.67 -17.43
CA SER A 11 19.11 9.55 -16.30
C SER A 11 18.57 9.01 -14.97
N ILE A 12 17.37 8.44 -14.98
CA ILE A 12 16.77 7.78 -13.80
C ILE A 12 17.60 6.54 -13.43
N GLU A 13 17.92 5.71 -14.41
CA GLU A 13 18.71 4.51 -14.23
C GLU A 13 20.14 4.79 -13.73
N ALA A 14 20.78 5.84 -14.24
CA ALA A 14 22.08 6.28 -13.75
C ALA A 14 22.02 6.73 -12.28
N HIS A 15 21.01 7.50 -11.90
CA HIS A 15 20.76 7.91 -10.52
C HIS A 15 20.52 6.70 -9.60
N GLN A 16 19.67 5.76 -10.01
CA GLN A 16 19.38 4.54 -9.26
C GLN A 16 20.65 3.69 -9.05
N LEU A 17 21.45 3.55 -10.11
CA LEU A 17 22.70 2.80 -10.06
C LEU A 17 23.72 3.43 -9.10
N GLU A 18 23.89 4.75 -9.17
CA GLU A 18 24.79 5.49 -8.27
C GLU A 18 24.40 5.28 -6.80
N ARG A 19 23.12 5.44 -6.48
CA ARG A 19 22.59 5.25 -5.12
C ARG A 19 22.71 3.81 -4.64
N LEU A 20 22.45 2.85 -5.53
CA LEU A 20 22.61 1.42 -5.22
C LEU A 20 24.08 1.11 -4.90
N GLN A 21 25.03 1.53 -5.75
CA GLN A 21 26.44 1.31 -5.54
C GLN A 21 26.95 1.96 -4.24
N HIS A 22 26.51 3.19 -3.96
CA HIS A 22 26.80 3.87 -2.70
C HIS A 22 26.32 3.05 -1.50
N GLY A 23 25.08 2.58 -1.54
CA GLY A 23 24.49 1.78 -0.46
C GLY A 23 25.14 0.43 -0.27
N LEU A 24 25.46 -0.28 -1.35
CA LEU A 24 26.17 -1.56 -1.29
C LEU A 24 27.56 -1.40 -0.65
N THR A 25 28.26 -0.30 -0.97
CA THR A 25 29.62 -0.04 -0.47
C THR A 25 29.63 0.45 0.98
N HIS A 26 28.75 1.38 1.34
CA HIS A 26 28.76 2.07 2.62
C HIS A 26 27.66 1.58 3.57
N GLY A 27 26.42 1.44 3.07
CA GLY A 27 25.26 1.06 3.86
C GLY A 27 25.29 -0.38 4.35
N LEU A 28 25.88 -1.30 3.57
CA LEU A 28 25.94 -2.73 3.93
C LEU A 28 27.24 -3.18 4.57
N SER A 29 28.22 -2.30 4.69
CA SER A 29 29.58 -2.68 5.16
C SER A 29 29.61 -3.39 6.51
N GLN A 30 28.63 -3.11 7.39
CA GLN A 30 28.49 -3.75 8.70
C GLN A 30 27.18 -4.53 8.88
N ASN A 31 26.38 -4.67 7.83
CA ASN A 31 25.10 -5.38 7.87
C ASN A 31 25.35 -6.91 7.82
N ARG A 32 25.28 -7.57 8.96
CA ARG A 32 25.57 -9.00 9.10
C ARG A 32 24.63 -9.88 8.29
N PHE A 33 23.35 -9.53 8.18
CA PHE A 33 22.36 -10.26 7.40
C PHE A 33 22.78 -10.33 5.93
N TYR A 34 23.06 -9.18 5.31
CA TYR A 34 23.48 -9.15 3.91
C TYR A 34 24.90 -9.66 3.69
N GLN A 35 25.83 -9.44 4.63
CA GLN A 35 27.15 -10.05 4.54
C GLN A 35 27.06 -11.58 4.45
N GLN A 36 26.27 -12.20 5.33
CA GLN A 36 26.07 -13.65 5.30
C GLN A 36 25.36 -14.09 4.02
N LYS A 37 24.30 -13.37 3.62
CA LYS A 37 23.50 -13.68 2.44
C LYS A 37 24.33 -13.60 1.15
N PHE A 38 25.28 -12.69 1.06
CA PHE A 38 26.08 -12.47 -0.14
C PHE A 38 27.35 -13.34 -0.25
N LEU A 39 27.62 -14.18 0.74
CA LEU A 39 28.78 -15.10 0.66
C LEU A 39 28.76 -15.99 -0.60
N ASP A 40 27.54 -16.41 -0.99
CA ASP A 40 27.35 -17.26 -2.18
C ASP A 40 27.14 -16.43 -3.48
N TYR A 41 27.23 -15.09 -3.40
CA TYR A 41 26.95 -14.18 -4.51
C TYR A 41 28.09 -13.15 -4.72
N PRO A 42 29.33 -13.57 -5.04
CA PRO A 42 30.49 -12.68 -5.14
C PRO A 42 30.35 -11.59 -6.22
N ALA A 43 29.45 -11.78 -7.19
CA ALA A 43 29.14 -10.81 -8.24
C ALA A 43 28.50 -9.51 -7.72
N VAL A 44 27.97 -9.50 -6.49
CA VAL A 44 27.43 -8.29 -5.81
C VAL A 44 28.41 -7.12 -5.83
N ASN A 45 29.71 -7.40 -5.69
CA ASN A 45 30.74 -6.38 -5.67
C ASN A 45 31.06 -5.78 -7.06
N ASN A 46 30.40 -6.23 -8.11
CA ASN A 46 30.69 -5.81 -9.49
C ASN A 46 29.45 -5.37 -10.27
N ILE A 47 28.46 -4.78 -9.59
CA ILE A 47 27.27 -4.21 -10.22
C ILE A 47 27.66 -2.91 -10.92
N LYS A 48 27.63 -2.90 -12.26
CA LYS A 48 27.98 -1.76 -13.11
C LYS A 48 26.80 -1.18 -13.87
N ARG A 49 25.68 -1.90 -13.97
CA ARG A 49 24.46 -1.53 -14.64
C ARG A 49 23.28 -2.03 -13.82
N LEU A 50 22.08 -1.45 -14.02
CA LEU A 50 20.88 -1.90 -13.28
C LEU A 50 20.51 -3.35 -13.62
N GLU A 51 20.75 -3.81 -14.84
CA GLU A 51 20.50 -5.20 -15.22
C GLU A 51 21.32 -6.20 -14.39
N ASP A 52 22.48 -5.76 -13.89
CA ASP A 52 23.31 -6.58 -13.01
C ASP A 52 22.64 -6.81 -11.63
N LEU A 53 21.57 -6.08 -11.29
CA LEU A 53 20.79 -6.28 -10.05
C LEU A 53 20.29 -7.72 -9.92
N THR A 54 20.05 -8.39 -11.04
CA THR A 54 19.60 -9.80 -11.08
C THR A 54 20.55 -10.77 -10.43
N VAL A 55 21.84 -10.42 -10.22
CA VAL A 55 22.80 -11.25 -9.48
C VAL A 55 22.54 -11.26 -7.97
N LEU A 56 21.80 -10.25 -7.45
CA LEU A 56 21.42 -10.22 -6.05
C LEU A 56 20.31 -11.23 -5.76
N PRO A 57 20.41 -11.99 -4.66
CA PRO A 57 19.33 -12.87 -4.25
C PRO A 57 18.11 -12.05 -3.78
N PHE A 58 16.92 -12.61 -3.96
CA PHE A 58 15.71 -12.02 -3.39
C PHE A 58 15.75 -12.01 -1.86
N THR A 59 15.16 -11.00 -1.27
CA THR A 59 14.86 -10.95 0.16
C THR A 59 13.36 -11.13 0.38
N GLY A 60 12.98 -11.98 1.30
CA GLY A 60 11.58 -12.25 1.64
C GLY A 60 11.28 -11.97 3.11
N LYS A 61 10.00 -11.72 3.42
CA LYS A 61 9.54 -11.49 4.79
C LYS A 61 9.86 -12.65 5.72
N GLY A 62 9.67 -13.89 5.25
CA GLY A 62 9.92 -15.10 6.04
C GLY A 62 11.39 -15.22 6.48
N GLU A 63 12.31 -14.80 5.61
CA GLU A 63 13.74 -14.80 5.90
C GLU A 63 14.11 -13.79 6.98
N LEU A 64 13.54 -12.58 6.91
CA LEU A 64 13.74 -11.55 7.95
C LEU A 64 13.12 -11.94 9.30
N VAL A 65 11.97 -12.61 9.28
CA VAL A 65 11.34 -13.15 10.50
C VAL A 65 12.21 -14.25 11.10
N ALA A 66 12.72 -15.20 10.29
CA ALA A 66 13.61 -16.26 10.73
C ALA A 66 14.91 -15.70 11.31
N ASP A 67 15.50 -14.66 10.70
CA ASP A 67 16.68 -13.97 11.24
C ASP A 67 16.38 -13.36 12.62
N GLN A 68 15.22 -12.70 12.81
CA GLN A 68 14.84 -12.13 14.10
C GLN A 68 14.54 -13.19 15.17
N GLU A 69 14.11 -14.38 14.79
CA GLU A 69 13.91 -15.50 15.70
C GLU A 69 15.25 -16.10 16.14
N ALA A 70 16.20 -16.24 15.20
CA ALA A 70 17.52 -16.76 15.46
C ALA A 70 18.39 -15.76 16.26
N HIS A 71 18.16 -14.47 16.08
CA HIS A 71 18.94 -13.38 16.71
C HIS A 71 18.00 -12.37 17.40
N PRO A 72 17.43 -12.72 18.58
CA PRO A 72 16.62 -11.79 19.34
C PRO A 72 17.48 -10.58 19.78
N LEU A 73 16.93 -9.36 19.83
CA LEU A 73 15.57 -8.88 19.76
C LEU A 73 15.16 -8.38 18.36
N TYR A 74 16.13 -8.07 17.46
CA TYR A 74 15.91 -7.28 16.24
C TYR A 74 16.48 -7.94 14.98
N GLY A 75 17.10 -9.12 15.10
CA GLY A 75 17.80 -9.77 14.00
C GLY A 75 19.17 -9.17 13.72
N THR A 76 19.72 -9.51 12.56
CA THR A 76 21.04 -9.07 12.10
C THR A 76 20.97 -8.10 10.92
N ASN A 77 19.77 -7.78 10.40
CA ASN A 77 19.57 -6.79 9.34
C ASN A 77 19.67 -5.36 9.89
N LEU A 78 20.77 -5.04 10.55
CA LEU A 78 21.09 -3.72 11.09
C LEU A 78 22.48 -3.32 10.58
N SER A 79 22.56 -2.14 9.97
CA SER A 79 23.83 -1.61 9.39
C SER A 79 24.64 -0.77 10.35
N TYR A 80 24.05 -0.37 11.49
CA TYR A 80 24.69 0.49 12.48
C TYR A 80 24.52 -0.06 13.90
N PRO A 81 25.29 0.42 14.88
CA PRO A 81 25.05 0.12 16.29
C PRO A 81 23.64 0.53 16.72
N LEU A 82 23.02 -0.20 17.64
CA LEU A 82 21.64 0.04 18.07
C LEU A 82 21.38 1.47 18.59
N ALA A 83 22.38 2.14 19.14
CA ALA A 83 22.28 3.51 19.61
C ALA A 83 22.01 4.54 18.49
N GLU A 84 22.25 4.20 17.23
CA GLU A 84 21.98 5.07 16.08
C GLU A 84 20.50 5.00 15.61
N TYR A 85 19.74 4.03 16.14
CA TYR A 85 18.33 3.87 15.75
C TYR A 85 17.42 4.65 16.70
N VAL A 86 16.53 5.44 16.09
CA VAL A 86 15.62 6.37 16.82
C VAL A 86 14.15 5.96 16.71
N ARG A 87 13.82 5.01 15.83
CA ARG A 87 12.45 4.53 15.60
C ARG A 87 12.40 3.01 15.53
N LEU A 88 11.34 2.45 16.06
CA LEU A 88 10.97 1.06 15.91
C LEU A 88 9.51 0.99 15.47
N HIS A 89 9.28 0.26 14.38
CA HIS A 89 7.94 -0.10 13.93
C HIS A 89 7.87 -1.61 13.75
N GLN A 90 6.65 -2.14 13.79
CA GLN A 90 6.43 -3.56 13.53
C GLN A 90 5.27 -3.77 12.56
N THR A 91 5.34 -4.84 11.80
CA THR A 91 4.25 -5.24 10.92
C THR A 91 3.07 -5.78 11.73
N SER A 92 1.85 -5.80 11.14
CA SER A 92 0.64 -6.28 11.83
C SER A 92 0.66 -7.76 12.23
N GLY A 93 1.59 -8.55 11.66
CA GLY A 93 1.73 -9.98 11.99
C GLY A 93 0.51 -10.83 11.64
N THR A 94 -0.35 -10.42 10.71
CA THR A 94 -1.60 -11.13 10.35
C THR A 94 -1.37 -12.57 9.89
N THR A 95 -0.20 -12.88 9.36
CA THR A 95 0.19 -14.22 8.86
C THR A 95 1.21 -14.94 9.76
N GLY A 96 1.53 -14.38 10.93
CA GLY A 96 2.54 -14.94 11.84
C GLY A 96 3.09 -13.92 12.83
N LYS A 97 4.39 -14.02 13.14
CA LYS A 97 5.03 -13.09 14.08
C LYS A 97 5.25 -11.72 13.43
N PRO A 98 5.02 -10.62 14.18
CA PRO A 98 5.34 -9.27 13.70
C PRO A 98 6.84 -9.13 13.44
N LEU A 99 7.18 -8.60 12.27
CA LEU A 99 8.56 -8.21 11.93
C LEU A 99 8.83 -6.81 12.51
N LYS A 100 9.93 -6.64 13.21
CA LYS A 100 10.39 -5.36 13.77
C LYS A 100 11.37 -4.72 12.79
N ILE A 101 11.13 -3.47 12.46
CA ILE A 101 11.98 -2.68 11.58
C ILE A 101 12.41 -1.42 12.32
N LEU A 102 13.71 -1.15 12.31
CA LEU A 102 14.32 -0.02 12.98
C LEU A 102 14.77 1.02 11.94
N ASP A 103 14.64 2.27 12.32
CA ASP A 103 15.10 3.40 11.49
C ASP A 103 16.07 4.28 12.27
N THR A 104 17.19 4.61 11.61
CA THR A 104 18.06 5.72 12.02
C THR A 104 17.35 7.05 11.70
N GLN A 105 17.88 8.17 12.21
CA GLN A 105 17.33 9.46 11.86
C GLN A 105 17.39 9.72 10.34
N GLU A 106 18.49 9.35 9.69
CA GLU A 106 18.66 9.48 8.24
C GLU A 106 17.60 8.64 7.47
N SER A 107 17.41 7.37 7.83
CA SER A 107 16.38 6.51 7.23
C SER A 107 14.97 7.08 7.43
N TRP A 108 14.72 7.67 8.58
CA TRP A 108 13.42 8.28 8.91
C TRP A 108 13.17 9.56 8.12
N ASP A 109 14.19 10.41 7.98
CA ASP A 109 14.13 11.62 7.17
C ASP A 109 13.96 11.31 5.68
N TRP A 110 14.63 10.27 5.20
CA TRP A 110 14.42 9.75 3.85
C TRP A 110 12.97 9.29 3.62
N TRP A 111 12.39 8.57 4.58
CA TRP A 111 11.01 8.14 4.45
C TRP A 111 10.02 9.31 4.46
N ALA A 112 10.30 10.33 5.27
CA ALA A 112 9.52 11.57 5.25
C ALA A 112 9.60 12.26 3.87
N GLU A 113 10.76 12.25 3.20
CA GLU A 113 10.91 12.79 1.84
C GLU A 113 10.09 11.98 0.82
N CYS A 114 10.11 10.65 0.89
CA CYS A 114 9.24 9.82 0.05
C CYS A 114 7.76 10.22 0.18
N TRP A 115 7.30 10.56 1.39
CA TRP A 115 5.94 11.06 1.60
C TRP A 115 5.71 12.47 1.05
N THR A 116 6.73 13.33 0.99
CA THR A 116 6.55 14.64 0.32
C THR A 116 6.23 14.48 -1.16
N SER A 117 6.77 13.44 -1.82
CA SER A 117 6.44 13.11 -3.21
C SER A 117 4.98 12.68 -3.35
N VAL A 118 4.44 11.90 -2.41
CA VAL A 118 3.00 11.55 -2.35
C VAL A 118 2.14 12.79 -2.26
N TYR A 119 2.44 13.68 -1.32
CA TYR A 119 1.69 14.93 -1.12
C TYR A 119 1.75 15.85 -2.35
N ARG A 120 2.94 16.07 -2.91
CA ARG A 120 3.14 16.91 -4.11
C ARG A 120 2.39 16.34 -5.31
N ALA A 121 2.37 15.01 -5.49
CA ALA A 121 1.64 14.36 -6.58
C ALA A 121 0.12 14.57 -6.46
N ALA A 122 -0.41 14.64 -5.24
CA ALA A 122 -1.81 14.95 -4.94
C ALA A 122 -2.10 16.47 -4.92
N GLY A 123 -1.14 17.32 -5.26
CA GLY A 123 -1.30 18.77 -5.28
C GLY A 123 -1.40 19.40 -3.90
N VAL A 124 -0.86 18.75 -2.87
CA VAL A 124 -0.78 19.28 -1.51
C VAL A 124 0.47 20.16 -1.37
N SER A 125 0.33 21.26 -0.68
CA SER A 125 1.37 22.29 -0.49
C SER A 125 1.51 22.69 0.98
N ARG A 126 2.42 23.64 1.24
CA ARG A 126 2.59 24.22 2.57
C ARG A 126 1.37 25.00 3.09
N ASP A 127 0.47 25.39 2.20
CA ASP A 127 -0.72 26.18 2.55
C ASP A 127 -1.89 25.29 3.01
N ASP A 128 -1.69 23.97 3.00
CA ASP A 128 -2.70 22.99 3.38
C ASP A 128 -2.68 22.69 4.89
N ILE A 129 -3.87 22.25 5.37
CA ILE A 129 -4.06 21.70 6.70
C ILE A 129 -4.33 20.20 6.53
N VAL A 130 -3.35 19.38 6.91
CA VAL A 130 -3.38 17.92 6.75
C VAL A 130 -3.87 17.28 8.04
N PHE A 131 -5.04 16.65 8.00
CA PHE A 131 -5.59 15.88 9.10
C PHE A 131 -5.35 14.39 8.88
N LEU A 132 -4.65 13.75 9.83
CA LEU A 132 -4.37 12.31 9.79
C LEU A 132 -5.37 11.58 10.69
N ALA A 133 -6.42 11.01 10.10
CA ALA A 133 -7.45 10.25 10.80
C ALA A 133 -6.98 8.81 11.06
N PHE A 134 -6.01 8.67 11.96
CA PHE A 134 -5.32 7.42 12.23
C PHE A 134 -4.93 7.28 13.70
N SER A 135 -4.90 6.03 14.20
CA SER A 135 -4.40 5.72 15.54
C SER A 135 -2.90 5.44 15.49
N PHE A 136 -2.12 6.26 16.17
CA PHE A 136 -0.68 6.14 16.21
C PHE A 136 -0.26 5.06 17.22
N GLY A 137 0.38 4.00 16.73
CA GLY A 137 0.84 2.84 17.49
C GLY A 137 2.24 2.39 17.07
N PRO A 138 2.70 1.19 17.50
CA PRO A 138 4.02 0.67 17.11
C PRO A 138 4.10 0.18 15.66
N PHE A 139 3.01 0.15 14.91
CA PHE A 139 3.00 -0.07 13.46
C PHE A 139 3.19 1.26 12.74
N ILE A 140 3.82 1.21 11.56
CA ILE A 140 4.20 2.43 10.83
C ILE A 140 2.99 3.34 10.54
N GLY A 141 1.87 2.75 10.12
CA GLY A 141 0.66 3.49 9.76
C GLY A 141 0.98 4.75 8.98
N PHE A 142 0.47 5.89 9.47
CA PHE A 142 0.74 7.19 8.86
C PHE A 142 1.77 8.04 9.64
N TRP A 143 2.63 7.43 10.48
CA TRP A 143 3.71 8.17 11.15
C TRP A 143 4.62 8.87 10.14
N SER A 144 5.02 8.16 9.07
CA SER A 144 5.84 8.74 8.02
C SER A 144 5.08 9.79 7.19
N ALA A 145 3.75 9.63 7.03
CA ALA A 145 2.88 10.64 6.43
C ALA A 145 2.85 11.93 7.26
N TYR A 146 2.78 11.81 8.57
CA TYR A 146 2.84 12.95 9.49
C TYR A 146 4.15 13.71 9.33
N GLU A 147 5.27 13.02 9.33
CA GLU A 147 6.59 13.65 9.14
C GLU A 147 6.74 14.23 7.73
N GLY A 148 6.23 13.57 6.69
CA GLY A 148 6.23 14.08 5.33
C GLY A 148 5.44 15.38 5.17
N ALA A 149 4.26 15.50 5.81
CA ALA A 149 3.47 16.73 5.80
C ALA A 149 4.20 17.88 6.53
N LYS A 150 4.82 17.60 7.68
CA LYS A 150 5.67 18.57 8.39
C LYS A 150 6.84 19.04 7.51
N ARG A 151 7.52 18.09 6.86
CA ARG A 151 8.65 18.38 5.97
C ARG A 151 8.22 19.22 4.76
N LEU A 152 7.03 19.00 4.23
CA LEU A 152 6.41 19.80 3.18
C LEU A 152 6.11 21.26 3.67
N GLY A 153 6.00 21.45 4.97
CA GLY A 153 5.67 22.72 5.62
C GLY A 153 4.17 22.94 5.81
N ALA A 154 3.33 21.91 5.60
CA ALA A 154 1.89 21.97 5.84
C ALA A 154 1.56 21.95 7.34
N LEU A 155 0.46 22.59 7.74
CA LEU A 155 -0.07 22.45 9.09
C LEU A 155 -0.59 21.03 9.29
N THR A 156 0.03 20.26 10.18
CA THR A 156 -0.24 18.84 10.33
C THR A 156 -0.94 18.56 11.65
N VAL A 157 -2.09 17.87 11.59
CA VAL A 157 -2.94 17.61 12.75
C VAL A 157 -3.11 16.09 12.93
N PRO A 158 -2.60 15.51 14.04
CA PRO A 158 -2.77 14.10 14.34
C PRO A 158 -4.15 13.85 14.96
N GLY A 159 -4.96 12.99 14.32
CA GLY A 159 -6.29 12.59 14.81
C GLY A 159 -6.27 11.34 15.71
N GLY A 160 -5.11 10.94 16.23
CA GLY A 160 -4.99 9.78 17.11
C GLY A 160 -5.70 9.99 18.45
N GLY A 161 -6.33 8.92 18.99
CA GLY A 161 -7.07 8.99 20.25
C GLY A 161 -8.47 9.60 20.17
N MET A 162 -8.87 10.17 19.04
CA MET A 162 -10.21 10.68 18.79
C MET A 162 -11.11 9.56 18.24
N ASP A 163 -12.39 9.55 18.63
CA ASP A 163 -13.41 8.77 17.94
C ASP A 163 -13.81 9.40 16.59
N SER A 164 -14.63 8.70 15.81
CA SER A 164 -15.02 9.15 14.46
C SER A 164 -15.75 10.48 14.45
N LEU A 165 -16.64 10.73 15.42
CA LEU A 165 -17.38 11.98 15.51
C LEU A 165 -16.49 13.15 15.94
N GLN A 166 -15.59 12.92 16.89
CA GLN A 166 -14.58 13.89 17.29
C GLN A 166 -13.68 14.30 16.13
N ARG A 167 -13.22 13.32 15.32
CA ARG A 167 -12.43 13.58 14.11
C ARG A 167 -13.18 14.46 13.11
N LEU A 168 -14.45 14.13 12.83
CA LEU A 168 -15.30 14.90 11.90
C LEU A 168 -15.48 16.35 12.36
N ARG A 169 -15.79 16.56 13.64
CA ARG A 169 -15.91 17.89 14.22
C ARG A 169 -14.60 18.68 14.12
N THR A 170 -13.47 18.04 14.46
CA THR A 170 -12.16 18.67 14.37
C THR A 170 -11.80 19.03 12.93
N ILE A 171 -12.01 18.13 11.95
CA ILE A 171 -11.81 18.42 10.53
C ILE A 171 -12.57 19.69 10.10
N HIS A 172 -13.82 19.80 10.53
CA HIS A 172 -14.65 20.96 10.20
C HIS A 172 -14.18 22.23 10.91
N GLU A 173 -13.94 22.17 12.22
CA GLU A 173 -13.56 23.30 13.07
C GLU A 173 -12.23 23.95 12.66
N ILE A 174 -11.22 23.14 12.36
CA ILE A 174 -9.92 23.64 11.93
C ILE A 174 -9.87 23.97 10.43
N GLY A 175 -10.90 23.61 9.67
CA GLY A 175 -10.93 23.78 8.23
C GLY A 175 -9.89 22.95 7.51
N ALA A 176 -9.71 21.67 7.88
CA ALA A 176 -8.75 20.78 7.24
C ALA A 176 -9.02 20.70 5.73
N THR A 177 -7.93 20.76 4.93
CA THR A 177 -7.99 20.74 3.46
C THR A 177 -7.58 19.41 2.88
N VAL A 178 -6.88 18.58 3.66
CA VAL A 178 -6.40 17.26 3.28
C VAL A 178 -6.74 16.25 4.36
N LEU A 179 -7.37 15.14 3.97
CA LEU A 179 -7.63 13.99 4.84
C LEU A 179 -6.70 12.83 4.46
N VAL A 180 -6.02 12.25 5.44
CA VAL A 180 -5.18 11.04 5.27
C VAL A 180 -5.73 9.94 6.14
N CYS A 181 -6.19 8.83 5.53
CA CYS A 181 -6.74 7.66 6.23
C CYS A 181 -6.77 6.42 5.30
N THR A 182 -7.29 5.29 5.79
CA THR A 182 -7.59 4.15 4.90
C THR A 182 -8.85 4.41 4.08
N PRO A 183 -9.02 3.80 2.89
CA PRO A 183 -10.21 3.98 2.06
C PRO A 183 -11.51 3.60 2.79
N SER A 184 -11.51 2.44 3.46
CA SER A 184 -12.68 2.00 4.24
C SER A 184 -13.06 2.97 5.35
N TYR A 185 -12.05 3.59 5.98
CA TYR A 185 -12.30 4.54 7.05
C TYR A 185 -12.82 5.89 6.53
N ALA A 186 -12.41 6.32 5.34
CA ALA A 186 -12.98 7.50 4.70
C ALA A 186 -14.49 7.34 4.46
N LEU A 187 -14.92 6.17 3.98
CA LEU A 187 -16.33 5.84 3.81
C LEU A 187 -17.06 5.75 5.15
N ARG A 188 -16.46 5.12 6.16
CA ARG A 188 -17.05 5.07 7.52
C ARG A 188 -17.21 6.44 8.15
N LEU A 189 -16.26 7.33 7.99
CA LEU A 189 -16.38 8.72 8.46
C LEU A 189 -17.55 9.43 7.78
N ALA A 190 -17.74 9.22 6.47
CA ALA A 190 -18.88 9.81 5.75
C ALA A 190 -20.23 9.27 6.24
N GLU A 191 -20.32 7.97 6.56
CA GLU A 191 -21.52 7.38 7.18
C GLU A 191 -21.82 8.02 8.54
N VAL A 192 -20.80 8.10 9.42
CA VAL A 192 -20.93 8.73 10.74
C VAL A 192 -21.34 10.21 10.61
N ALA A 193 -20.80 10.91 9.62
CA ALA A 193 -21.22 12.29 9.35
C ALA A 193 -22.69 12.38 9.02
N GLN A 194 -23.22 11.53 8.14
CA GLN A 194 -24.63 11.48 7.78
C GLN A 194 -25.52 11.13 8.99
N GLU A 195 -25.13 10.16 9.82
CA GLU A 195 -25.83 9.79 11.07
C GLU A 195 -25.99 10.99 12.02
N HIS A 196 -25.06 11.97 11.96
CA HIS A 196 -25.05 13.17 12.81
C HIS A 196 -25.45 14.46 12.07
N GLY A 197 -26.04 14.35 10.87
CA GLY A 197 -26.50 15.49 10.08
C GLY A 197 -25.38 16.39 9.54
N MET A 198 -24.16 15.89 9.43
CA MET A 198 -23.01 16.60 8.84
C MET A 198 -22.88 16.23 7.37
N ASN A 199 -22.66 17.22 6.51
CA ASN A 199 -22.38 17.01 5.10
C ASN A 199 -20.88 17.26 4.83
N MET A 200 -20.10 16.21 4.63
CA MET A 200 -18.65 16.34 4.44
C MET A 200 -18.26 16.89 3.06
N SER A 201 -19.17 16.87 2.07
CA SER A 201 -18.94 17.53 0.78
C SER A 201 -18.90 19.05 0.88
N GLU A 202 -19.43 19.62 1.97
CA GLU A 202 -19.37 21.04 2.29
C GLU A 202 -18.17 21.43 3.16
N SER A 203 -17.36 20.45 3.57
CA SER A 203 -16.11 20.70 4.31
C SER A 203 -15.06 21.36 3.41
N LYS A 204 -13.98 21.85 3.99
CA LYS A 204 -12.83 22.39 3.23
C LYS A 204 -11.91 21.30 2.69
N VAL A 205 -12.18 20.03 2.95
CA VAL A 205 -11.37 18.92 2.44
C VAL A 205 -11.47 18.87 0.92
N ARG A 206 -10.37 19.13 0.24
CA ARG A 206 -10.26 19.12 -1.22
C ARG A 206 -9.50 17.91 -1.76
N VAL A 207 -8.72 17.25 -0.89
CA VAL A 207 -7.90 16.09 -1.22
C VAL A 207 -8.06 15.04 -0.13
N THR A 208 -8.24 13.79 -0.54
CA THR A 208 -8.11 12.64 0.35
C THR A 208 -6.97 11.73 -0.15
N ILE A 209 -6.11 11.24 0.76
CA ILE A 209 -4.99 10.36 0.43
C ILE A 209 -5.14 9.08 1.24
N HIS A 210 -5.09 7.95 0.56
CA HIS A 210 -5.41 6.66 1.15
C HIS A 210 -4.24 5.67 1.03
N ALA A 211 -4.13 4.81 2.04
CA ALA A 211 -3.14 3.74 2.10
C ALA A 211 -3.61 2.58 2.99
N GLY A 212 -2.86 1.48 2.96
CA GLY A 212 -3.01 0.35 3.88
C GLY A 212 -3.89 -0.79 3.38
N GLU A 213 -4.77 -0.54 2.43
CA GLU A 213 -5.62 -1.52 1.76
C GLU A 213 -5.94 -1.05 0.33
N PRO A 214 -6.33 -1.94 -0.59
CA PRO A 214 -6.80 -1.53 -1.92
C PRO A 214 -8.05 -0.64 -1.80
N GLY A 215 -8.10 0.44 -2.57
CA GLY A 215 -9.26 1.32 -2.49
C GLY A 215 -9.24 2.46 -3.49
N ALA A 216 -8.44 3.49 -3.29
CA ALA A 216 -8.47 4.68 -4.15
C ALA A 216 -8.04 4.41 -5.61
N SER A 217 -7.24 3.39 -5.87
CA SER A 217 -6.93 2.92 -7.22
C SER A 217 -8.08 2.14 -7.87
N ILE A 218 -9.09 1.71 -7.09
CA ILE A 218 -10.29 1.04 -7.58
C ILE A 218 -11.32 2.13 -7.95
N PRO A 219 -11.71 2.26 -9.24
CA PRO A 219 -12.54 3.39 -9.69
C PRO A 219 -13.85 3.55 -8.93
N ALA A 220 -14.56 2.45 -8.66
CA ALA A 220 -15.83 2.49 -7.94
C ALA A 220 -15.67 2.96 -6.48
N THR A 221 -14.62 2.49 -5.79
CA THR A 221 -14.31 2.92 -4.41
C THR A 221 -13.92 4.39 -4.39
N ARG A 222 -13.05 4.82 -5.32
CA ARG A 222 -12.65 6.21 -5.46
C ARG A 222 -13.84 7.12 -5.66
N GLN A 223 -14.73 6.81 -6.60
CA GLN A 223 -15.93 7.60 -6.88
C GLN A 223 -16.82 7.76 -5.64
N ARG A 224 -17.01 6.69 -4.86
CA ARG A 224 -17.79 6.76 -3.60
C ARG A 224 -17.15 7.71 -2.60
N ILE A 225 -15.82 7.67 -2.45
CA ILE A 225 -15.10 8.58 -1.54
C ILE A 225 -15.23 10.03 -2.05
N GLU A 226 -14.99 10.26 -3.35
CA GLU A 226 -15.08 11.57 -3.99
C GLU A 226 -16.49 12.18 -3.84
N GLN A 227 -17.53 11.39 -4.03
CA GLN A 227 -18.92 11.82 -3.83
C GLN A 227 -19.21 12.17 -2.37
N ALA A 228 -18.72 11.35 -1.44
CA ALA A 228 -18.98 11.54 -0.01
C ALA A 228 -18.26 12.78 0.57
N TRP A 229 -17.04 13.08 0.06
CA TRP A 229 -16.19 14.15 0.58
C TRP A 229 -16.19 15.41 -0.28
N GLY A 230 -16.67 15.37 -1.52
CA GLY A 230 -16.52 16.46 -2.49
C GLY A 230 -15.07 16.77 -2.84
N ALA A 231 -14.17 15.79 -2.74
CA ALA A 231 -12.72 15.94 -2.78
C ALA A 231 -12.10 15.02 -3.82
N SER A 232 -10.95 15.41 -4.38
CA SER A 232 -10.15 14.52 -5.23
C SER A 232 -9.46 13.45 -4.38
N THR A 233 -9.54 12.20 -4.80
CA THR A 233 -9.07 11.05 -4.03
C THR A 233 -7.82 10.43 -4.65
N TYR A 234 -6.78 10.25 -3.86
CA TYR A 234 -5.49 9.71 -4.28
C TYR A 234 -5.11 8.46 -3.50
N ASP A 235 -4.40 7.56 -4.17
CA ASP A 235 -3.86 6.35 -3.58
C ASP A 235 -2.36 6.46 -3.34
N HIS A 236 -1.89 5.74 -2.33
CA HIS A 236 -0.49 5.60 -1.98
C HIS A 236 -0.15 4.16 -1.65
N ALA A 237 0.96 3.67 -2.17
CA ALA A 237 1.50 2.36 -1.85
C ALA A 237 2.77 2.46 -1.00
N GLY A 238 2.77 1.71 0.08
CA GLY A 238 3.90 1.62 1.00
C GLY A 238 3.77 0.42 1.94
N MET A 239 4.89 0.01 2.50
CA MET A 239 4.93 -1.07 3.50
C MET A 239 6.02 -0.81 4.53
N THR A 240 5.89 -1.42 5.70
CA THR A 240 6.82 -1.24 6.83
C THR A 240 8.24 -1.60 6.43
N GLU A 241 8.42 -2.63 5.64
CA GLU A 241 9.71 -3.17 5.21
C GLU A 241 10.43 -2.27 4.20
N MET A 242 9.68 -1.57 3.33
CA MET A 242 10.23 -0.85 2.18
C MET A 242 10.24 0.66 2.36
N GLY A 243 9.13 1.23 2.80
CA GLY A 243 8.89 2.67 2.78
C GLY A 243 7.70 3.06 1.92
N ALA A 244 7.57 4.36 1.63
CA ALA A 244 6.53 4.96 0.80
C ALA A 244 6.97 4.92 -0.68
N TYR A 245 6.75 3.78 -1.34
CA TYR A 245 7.31 3.53 -2.66
C TYR A 245 6.45 3.97 -3.83
N GLY A 246 5.16 4.26 -3.61
CA GLY A 246 4.27 4.55 -4.72
C GLY A 246 3.26 5.66 -4.42
N PHE A 247 2.93 6.44 -5.44
CA PHE A 247 1.97 7.54 -5.36
C PHE A 247 1.11 7.65 -6.63
N MET A 248 -0.14 8.02 -6.46
CA MET A 248 -1.05 8.31 -7.56
C MET A 248 -0.83 9.73 -8.07
N CYS A 249 -0.87 9.92 -9.38
CA CYS A 249 -0.81 11.23 -10.03
C CYS A 249 -2.21 11.78 -10.36
N SER A 250 -2.27 13.00 -10.92
CA SER A 250 -3.52 13.65 -11.32
C SER A 250 -4.36 12.89 -12.37
N GLN A 251 -3.79 11.91 -13.05
CA GLN A 251 -4.54 11.06 -13.99
C GLN A 251 -5.39 10.00 -13.29
N GLN A 252 -5.11 9.72 -12.02
CA GLN A 252 -5.85 8.78 -11.17
C GLN A 252 -6.06 7.37 -11.79
N SER A 253 -5.15 6.96 -12.67
CA SER A 253 -5.23 5.69 -13.41
C SER A 253 -4.46 4.54 -12.76
N GLY A 254 -3.79 4.81 -11.64
CA GLY A 254 -2.93 3.88 -10.93
C GLY A 254 -1.85 4.61 -10.15
N ILE A 255 -0.77 3.90 -9.85
CA ILE A 255 0.33 4.36 -9.00
C ILE A 255 1.61 4.47 -9.82
N HIS A 256 2.39 5.52 -9.63
CA HIS A 256 3.79 5.57 -10.04
C HIS A 256 4.67 5.06 -8.91
N VAL A 257 5.67 4.23 -9.23
CA VAL A 257 6.76 3.94 -8.30
C VAL A 257 7.65 5.18 -8.20
N ASN A 258 8.03 5.56 -6.99
CA ASN A 258 9.00 6.64 -6.78
C ASN A 258 10.41 6.16 -7.14
N GLU A 259 10.76 6.16 -8.43
CA GLU A 259 12.02 5.64 -8.94
C GLU A 259 13.25 6.52 -8.64
N GLU A 260 13.05 7.66 -8.00
CA GLU A 260 14.13 8.45 -7.39
C GLU A 260 14.69 7.75 -6.15
N GLU A 261 13.84 6.98 -5.45
CA GLU A 261 14.14 6.37 -4.15
C GLU A 261 14.06 4.84 -4.16
N PHE A 262 13.54 4.23 -5.24
CA PHE A 262 13.35 2.79 -5.36
C PHE A 262 13.72 2.28 -6.75
N ILE A 263 14.26 1.06 -6.80
CA ILE A 263 14.30 0.26 -8.03
C ILE A 263 13.15 -0.74 -7.96
N ALA A 264 12.36 -0.83 -9.03
CA ALA A 264 11.25 -1.75 -9.16
C ALA A 264 11.48 -2.75 -10.28
N GLU A 265 11.23 -4.03 -9.98
CA GLU A 265 11.15 -5.12 -10.94
C GLU A 265 9.72 -5.68 -10.88
N ILE A 266 9.12 -6.01 -12.02
CA ILE A 266 7.85 -6.73 -12.06
C ILE A 266 8.14 -8.09 -12.67
N LEU A 267 8.00 -9.15 -11.87
CA LEU A 267 8.45 -10.49 -12.22
C LEU A 267 7.26 -11.46 -12.28
N ASP A 268 7.28 -12.31 -13.28
CA ASP A 268 6.36 -13.44 -13.34
C ASP A 268 6.55 -14.33 -12.11
N THR A 269 5.46 -14.70 -11.45
CA THR A 269 5.50 -15.40 -10.17
C THR A 269 6.02 -16.84 -10.25
N GLN A 270 6.01 -17.44 -11.45
CA GLN A 270 6.44 -18.83 -11.67
C GLN A 270 7.88 -18.88 -12.17
N SER A 271 8.19 -18.12 -13.22
CA SER A 271 9.51 -18.12 -13.86
C SER A 271 10.52 -17.20 -13.18
N GLY A 272 10.05 -16.18 -12.42
CA GLY A 272 10.91 -15.14 -11.86
C GLY A 272 11.53 -14.20 -12.90
N GLN A 273 11.06 -14.27 -14.16
CA GLN A 273 11.54 -13.41 -15.24
C GLN A 273 10.74 -12.11 -15.30
N PRO A 274 11.33 -11.01 -15.79
CA PRO A 274 10.60 -9.77 -16.02
C PRO A 274 9.40 -9.97 -16.94
N VAL A 275 8.28 -9.35 -16.60
CA VAL A 275 7.08 -9.34 -17.44
C VAL A 275 7.13 -8.20 -18.44
N HIS A 276 6.40 -8.32 -19.55
CA HIS A 276 6.23 -7.25 -20.55
C HIS A 276 5.19 -6.21 -20.11
N GLU A 277 5.23 -5.05 -20.77
CA GLU A 277 4.21 -4.02 -20.60
C GLU A 277 2.82 -4.58 -20.90
N GLY A 278 1.85 -4.30 -20.03
CA GLY A 278 0.49 -4.83 -20.06
C GLY A 278 0.28 -6.10 -19.23
N GLU A 279 1.34 -6.84 -18.90
CA GLU A 279 1.27 -8.08 -18.13
C GLU A 279 1.25 -7.83 -16.63
N VAL A 280 0.80 -8.84 -15.88
CA VAL A 280 0.75 -8.83 -14.41
C VAL A 280 1.88 -9.67 -13.86
N GLY A 281 2.57 -9.16 -12.86
CA GLY A 281 3.61 -9.87 -12.12
C GLY A 281 3.70 -9.43 -10.67
N GLU A 282 4.58 -10.08 -9.91
CA GLU A 282 4.90 -9.66 -8.55
C GLU A 282 5.84 -8.47 -8.56
N LEU A 283 5.50 -7.47 -7.77
CA LEU A 283 6.36 -6.31 -7.55
C LEU A 283 7.51 -6.69 -6.61
N VAL A 284 8.73 -6.50 -7.08
CA VAL A 284 9.97 -6.66 -6.30
C VAL A 284 10.63 -5.30 -6.20
N LEU A 285 11.03 -4.89 -5.00
CA LEU A 285 11.55 -3.56 -4.74
C LEU A 285 12.93 -3.60 -4.08
N THR A 286 13.75 -2.62 -4.43
CA THR A 286 14.99 -2.28 -3.73
C THR A 286 14.90 -0.83 -3.27
N ASN A 287 15.05 -0.56 -1.96
CA ASN A 287 15.10 0.82 -1.48
C ASN A 287 16.52 1.40 -1.59
N LEU A 288 16.62 2.72 -1.85
CA LEU A 288 17.87 3.39 -2.14
C LEU A 288 18.30 4.41 -1.08
N GLY A 289 17.61 4.46 0.05
CA GLY A 289 17.93 5.44 1.09
C GLY A 289 17.69 4.98 2.52
N ARG A 290 17.14 3.78 2.73
CA ARG A 290 16.89 3.21 4.06
C ARG A 290 18.00 2.24 4.47
N TRP A 291 19.22 2.75 4.51
CA TRP A 291 20.39 1.88 4.72
C TRP A 291 20.59 1.41 6.16
N GLY A 292 19.86 1.95 7.12
CA GLY A 292 19.85 1.46 8.51
C GLY A 292 19.30 0.04 8.65
N CYS A 293 18.20 -0.25 7.93
CA CYS A 293 17.57 -1.56 7.84
C CYS A 293 17.15 -1.79 6.38
N PRO A 294 18.11 -2.10 5.50
CA PRO A 294 17.89 -2.13 4.05
C PRO A 294 17.01 -3.30 3.63
N ALA A 295 16.38 -3.16 2.45
CA ALA A 295 15.68 -4.23 1.76
C ALA A 295 16.05 -4.21 0.28
N LEU A 296 16.82 -5.22 -0.14
CA LEU A 296 17.29 -5.39 -1.52
C LEU A 296 16.53 -6.52 -2.20
N ARG A 297 16.04 -6.27 -3.41
CA ARG A 297 15.21 -7.20 -4.19
C ARG A 297 14.14 -7.87 -3.32
N TYR A 298 13.43 -7.04 -2.56
CA TYR A 298 12.42 -7.52 -1.62
C TYR A 298 11.17 -7.94 -2.36
N ARG A 299 10.79 -9.20 -2.21
CA ARG A 299 9.53 -9.74 -2.73
C ARG A 299 8.37 -9.21 -1.89
N THR A 300 7.62 -8.27 -2.46
CA THR A 300 6.52 -7.62 -1.72
C THR A 300 5.32 -8.54 -1.52
N GLY A 301 5.16 -9.52 -2.40
CA GLY A 301 3.96 -10.32 -2.53
C GLY A 301 2.79 -9.58 -3.19
N ASP A 302 2.97 -8.32 -3.58
CA ASP A 302 1.95 -7.53 -4.25
C ASP A 302 1.98 -7.79 -5.75
N LEU A 303 0.80 -8.05 -6.34
CA LEU A 303 0.63 -8.20 -7.78
C LEU A 303 0.26 -6.85 -8.39
N VAL A 304 0.95 -6.50 -9.46
CA VAL A 304 0.79 -5.25 -10.18
C VAL A 304 0.80 -5.49 -11.68
N ARG A 305 0.23 -4.55 -12.46
CA ARG A 305 0.35 -4.53 -13.91
C ARG A 305 1.50 -3.61 -14.32
N HIS A 306 2.33 -4.06 -15.25
CA HIS A 306 3.36 -3.22 -15.85
C HIS A 306 2.72 -2.24 -16.84
N GLY A 307 2.67 -0.97 -16.52
CA GLY A 307 2.05 0.08 -17.36
C GLY A 307 3.03 0.91 -18.19
N GLY A 308 4.31 0.50 -18.23
CA GLY A 308 5.35 1.26 -18.91
C GLY A 308 5.79 2.51 -18.16
N TYR A 309 6.52 3.37 -18.86
CA TYR A 309 7.20 4.55 -18.30
C TYR A 309 6.66 5.88 -18.84
N ALA A 310 5.54 5.85 -19.55
CA ALA A 310 4.92 7.03 -20.11
C ALA A 310 3.54 7.24 -19.50
N CYS A 311 3.31 8.42 -18.93
CA CYS A 311 2.01 8.79 -18.39
C CYS A 311 1.61 10.18 -18.91
N ALA A 312 0.31 10.39 -19.13
CA ALA A 312 -0.22 11.69 -19.53
C ALA A 312 0.03 12.81 -18.49
N CYS A 313 0.42 12.46 -17.25
CA CYS A 313 0.87 13.44 -16.26
C CYS A 313 2.28 14.01 -16.54
N GLY A 314 2.99 13.49 -17.53
CA GLY A 314 4.34 13.89 -17.92
C GLY A 314 5.46 13.13 -17.20
N ARG A 315 5.16 12.23 -16.27
CA ARG A 315 6.17 11.44 -15.54
C ARG A 315 6.72 10.30 -16.40
N SER A 316 8.02 10.04 -16.21
CA SER A 316 8.75 8.91 -16.80
C SER A 316 9.00 7.78 -15.79
N PHE A 317 8.39 7.84 -14.62
CA PHE A 317 8.46 6.79 -13.61
C PHE A 317 7.54 5.61 -13.98
N LEU A 318 7.94 4.39 -13.59
CA LEU A 318 7.15 3.19 -13.80
C LEU A 318 5.71 3.39 -13.32
N HIS A 319 4.75 3.17 -14.21
CA HIS A 319 3.34 3.26 -13.92
C HIS A 319 2.75 1.87 -13.66
N LEU A 320 1.93 1.76 -12.64
CA LEU A 320 1.21 0.55 -12.22
C LEU A 320 -0.30 0.79 -12.37
N PRO A 321 -0.89 0.51 -13.56
CA PRO A 321 -2.33 0.70 -13.80
C PRO A 321 -3.18 -0.10 -12.81
N GLY A 322 -4.16 0.58 -12.19
CA GLY A 322 -5.00 -0.02 -11.15
C GLY A 322 -4.30 -0.16 -9.78
N GLY A 323 -3.03 0.28 -9.66
CA GLY A 323 -2.28 0.20 -8.40
C GLY A 323 -1.94 -1.24 -8.00
N ILE A 324 -2.12 -1.57 -6.72
CA ILE A 324 -1.95 -2.93 -6.21
C ILE A 324 -3.22 -3.73 -6.51
N LEU A 325 -3.12 -4.71 -7.41
CA LEU A 325 -4.25 -5.53 -7.85
C LEU A 325 -4.68 -6.54 -6.79
N GLY A 326 -3.75 -6.99 -5.98
CA GLY A 326 -3.95 -7.96 -4.90
C GLY A 326 -2.63 -8.49 -4.40
N ARG A 327 -2.70 -9.44 -3.46
CA ARG A 327 -1.49 -10.14 -3.00
C ARG A 327 -1.44 -11.53 -3.62
N ALA A 328 -0.24 -11.98 -3.92
CA ALA A 328 -0.04 -13.33 -4.46
C ALA A 328 -0.50 -14.43 -3.47
N ASP A 329 -0.38 -14.16 -2.15
CA ASP A 329 -0.79 -15.05 -1.07
C ASP A 329 -2.28 -14.91 -0.67
N ASP A 330 -2.97 -13.86 -1.10
CA ASP A 330 -4.41 -13.66 -0.89
C ASP A 330 -5.26 -14.19 -2.06
N MET A 331 -4.62 -14.70 -3.11
CA MET A 331 -5.32 -15.27 -4.25
C MET A 331 -6.08 -16.53 -3.85
N LEU A 332 -7.37 -16.56 -4.14
CA LEU A 332 -8.23 -17.71 -3.95
C LEU A 332 -8.37 -18.45 -5.29
N VAL A 333 -8.13 -19.76 -5.29
CA VAL A 333 -8.37 -20.59 -6.48
C VAL A 333 -9.73 -21.27 -6.30
N VAL A 334 -10.77 -20.64 -6.83
CA VAL A 334 -12.16 -21.10 -6.69
C VAL A 334 -12.57 -21.84 -7.97
N ARG A 335 -12.75 -23.15 -7.89
CA ARG A 335 -13.12 -24.00 -9.04
C ARG A 335 -12.22 -23.78 -10.27
N GLY A 336 -10.91 -23.57 -10.04
CA GLY A 336 -9.93 -23.34 -11.11
C GLY A 336 -9.86 -21.89 -11.61
N VAL A 337 -10.60 -20.96 -11.03
CA VAL A 337 -10.55 -19.54 -11.34
C VAL A 337 -9.81 -18.80 -10.24
N ASN A 338 -8.84 -17.96 -10.61
CA ASN A 338 -8.13 -17.09 -9.70
C ASN A 338 -8.99 -15.88 -9.31
N VAL A 339 -9.37 -15.78 -8.05
CA VAL A 339 -10.21 -14.71 -7.50
C VAL A 339 -9.44 -13.93 -6.44
N TYR A 340 -9.33 -12.63 -6.63
CA TYR A 340 -8.75 -11.73 -5.63
C TYR A 340 -9.85 -11.04 -4.84
N PRO A 341 -9.76 -10.95 -3.50
CA PRO A 341 -10.74 -10.22 -2.69
C PRO A 341 -10.94 -8.76 -3.13
N SER A 342 -9.89 -8.11 -3.63
CA SER A 342 -9.95 -6.75 -4.19
C SER A 342 -10.84 -6.66 -5.44
N ALA A 343 -10.84 -7.69 -6.28
CA ALA A 343 -11.69 -7.72 -7.47
C ALA A 343 -13.17 -7.94 -7.11
N LEU A 344 -13.46 -8.72 -6.05
CA LEU A 344 -14.83 -8.82 -5.51
C LEU A 344 -15.29 -7.46 -4.94
N ALA A 345 -14.41 -6.76 -4.21
CA ALA A 345 -14.66 -5.42 -3.71
C ALA A 345 -15.00 -4.44 -4.84
N GLU A 346 -14.28 -4.50 -5.95
CA GLU A 346 -14.52 -3.66 -7.12
C GLU A 346 -15.95 -3.82 -7.66
N VAL A 347 -16.43 -5.07 -7.81
CA VAL A 347 -17.80 -5.33 -8.27
C VAL A 347 -18.81 -4.79 -7.28
N LEU A 348 -18.65 -5.10 -5.98
CA LEU A 348 -19.61 -4.69 -4.94
C LEU A 348 -19.68 -3.17 -4.77
N HIS A 349 -18.55 -2.47 -4.88
CA HIS A 349 -18.51 -1.01 -4.71
C HIS A 349 -19.15 -0.22 -5.87
N ARG A 350 -19.46 -0.87 -7.01
CA ARG A 350 -20.25 -0.26 -8.10
C ARG A 350 -21.70 0.00 -7.67
N PHE A 351 -22.15 -0.67 -6.61
CA PHE A 351 -23.52 -0.56 -6.11
C PHE A 351 -23.56 0.29 -4.82
N PRO A 352 -24.05 1.54 -4.89
CA PRO A 352 -24.13 2.42 -3.72
C PRO A 352 -25.01 1.87 -2.58
N GLN A 353 -25.94 0.96 -2.91
CA GLN A 353 -26.85 0.30 -1.95
C GLN A 353 -26.13 -0.77 -1.10
N VAL A 354 -24.92 -1.19 -1.48
CA VAL A 354 -24.08 -2.08 -0.69
C VAL A 354 -23.40 -1.26 0.39
N ALA A 355 -23.85 -1.40 1.63
CA ALA A 355 -23.31 -0.68 2.77
C ALA A 355 -22.04 -1.35 3.32
N GLU A 356 -22.05 -2.68 3.48
CA GLU A 356 -20.90 -3.48 3.92
C GLU A 356 -21.02 -4.90 3.39
N TYR A 357 -19.89 -5.64 3.38
CA TYR A 357 -19.87 -7.02 2.93
C TYR A 357 -18.79 -7.84 3.64
N ARG A 358 -18.96 -9.19 3.58
CA ARG A 358 -17.97 -10.17 4.04
C ARG A 358 -17.81 -11.26 2.99
N ILE A 359 -16.57 -11.66 2.74
CA ILE A 359 -16.20 -12.78 1.86
C ILE A 359 -15.94 -13.98 2.77
N ILE A 360 -16.69 -15.05 2.59
CA ILE A 360 -16.52 -16.30 3.33
C ILE A 360 -15.85 -17.29 2.40
N VAL A 361 -14.70 -17.82 2.83
CA VAL A 361 -13.96 -18.85 2.10
C VAL A 361 -14.13 -20.18 2.82
N THR A 362 -14.60 -21.18 2.12
CA THR A 362 -14.78 -22.55 2.61
C THR A 362 -14.07 -23.53 1.70
N ARG A 363 -14.06 -24.81 2.09
CA ARG A 363 -13.53 -25.89 1.24
C ARG A 363 -14.53 -27.02 1.18
N GLU A 364 -14.94 -27.40 -0.03
CA GLU A 364 -15.77 -28.56 -0.29
C GLU A 364 -14.93 -29.63 -1.00
N GLY A 365 -14.65 -30.73 -0.31
CA GLY A 365 -13.72 -31.74 -0.79
C GLY A 365 -12.31 -31.16 -0.98
N THR A 366 -11.87 -31.10 -2.24
CA THR A 366 -10.54 -30.54 -2.60
C THR A 366 -10.59 -29.13 -3.17
N MET A 367 -11.79 -28.55 -3.35
CA MET A 367 -11.97 -27.25 -4.00
C MET A 367 -12.35 -26.18 -2.99
N ASP A 368 -11.74 -25.01 -3.15
CA ASP A 368 -12.12 -23.83 -2.41
C ASP A 368 -13.39 -23.21 -3.01
N GLU A 369 -14.27 -22.76 -2.13
CA GLU A 369 -15.53 -22.11 -2.43
C GLU A 369 -15.58 -20.74 -1.77
N ILE A 370 -16.28 -19.80 -2.41
CA ILE A 370 -16.54 -18.48 -1.85
C ILE A 370 -18.04 -18.20 -1.78
N ALA A 371 -18.45 -17.50 -0.72
CA ALA A 371 -19.78 -16.92 -0.58
C ALA A 371 -19.65 -15.50 -0.06
N LEU A 372 -20.65 -14.67 -0.33
CA LEU A 372 -20.71 -13.29 0.14
C LEU A 372 -21.88 -13.10 1.11
N GLN A 373 -21.64 -12.42 2.22
CA GLN A 373 -22.67 -11.79 3.03
C GLN A 373 -22.62 -10.28 2.76
N VAL A 374 -23.78 -9.71 2.41
CA VAL A 374 -23.84 -8.32 1.94
C VAL A 374 -24.98 -7.58 2.62
N GLU A 375 -24.70 -6.43 3.20
CA GLU A 375 -25.71 -5.51 3.68
C GLU A 375 -26.25 -4.67 2.52
N CYS A 376 -27.33 -5.13 1.93
CA CYS A 376 -28.03 -4.46 0.82
C CYS A 376 -29.53 -4.80 0.83
N PRO A 377 -30.38 -4.08 0.05
CA PRO A 377 -31.76 -4.49 -0.17
C PRO A 377 -31.85 -5.89 -0.82
N GLN A 378 -32.86 -6.68 -0.41
CA GLN A 378 -33.05 -8.06 -0.85
C GLN A 378 -33.16 -8.19 -2.38
N GLU A 379 -33.79 -7.21 -3.03
CA GLU A 379 -33.98 -7.15 -4.49
C GLU A 379 -32.65 -7.03 -5.27
N MET A 380 -31.57 -6.63 -4.62
CA MET A 380 -30.24 -6.48 -5.25
C MET A 380 -29.52 -7.79 -5.46
N ILE A 381 -29.90 -8.87 -4.78
CA ILE A 381 -29.16 -10.15 -4.77
C ILE A 381 -28.98 -10.70 -6.17
N SER A 382 -30.05 -10.74 -6.97
CA SER A 382 -30.00 -11.28 -8.34
C SER A 382 -29.04 -10.46 -9.24
N THR A 383 -29.06 -9.13 -9.08
CA THR A 383 -28.18 -8.24 -9.82
C THR A 383 -26.72 -8.44 -9.41
N LEU A 384 -26.44 -8.52 -8.10
CA LEU A 384 -25.08 -8.76 -7.60
C LEU A 384 -24.54 -10.12 -8.04
N GLN A 385 -25.35 -11.17 -7.97
CA GLN A 385 -24.97 -12.51 -8.45
C GLN A 385 -24.65 -12.53 -9.96
N GLU A 386 -25.42 -11.81 -10.76
CA GLU A 386 -25.18 -11.72 -12.20
C GLU A 386 -23.93 -10.93 -12.53
N GLU A 387 -23.69 -9.78 -11.88
CA GLU A 387 -22.46 -9.00 -12.07
C GLU A 387 -21.19 -9.78 -11.64
N LEU A 388 -21.26 -10.51 -10.52
CA LEU A 388 -20.19 -11.41 -10.09
C LEU A 388 -19.96 -12.53 -11.09
N ARG A 389 -21.05 -13.11 -11.65
CA ARG A 389 -20.96 -14.16 -12.68
C ARG A 389 -20.29 -13.64 -13.96
N ILE A 390 -20.63 -12.41 -14.37
CA ILE A 390 -20.01 -11.78 -15.55
C ILE A 390 -18.52 -11.51 -15.27
N ALA A 391 -18.19 -10.96 -14.11
CA ALA A 391 -16.82 -10.56 -13.78
C ALA A 391 -15.86 -11.77 -13.62
N PHE A 392 -16.34 -12.86 -13.03
CA PHE A 392 -15.48 -13.99 -12.66
C PHE A 392 -15.78 -15.31 -13.41
N SER A 393 -16.84 -15.35 -14.24
CA SER A 393 -17.35 -16.59 -14.83
C SER A 393 -17.67 -17.67 -13.79
N LEU A 394 -17.98 -17.26 -12.57
CA LEU A 394 -18.31 -18.08 -11.41
C LEU A 394 -19.68 -17.70 -10.84
N ARG A 395 -20.42 -18.70 -10.37
CA ARG A 395 -21.58 -18.45 -9.51
C ARG A 395 -21.11 -18.29 -8.08
N VAL A 396 -21.20 -17.05 -7.56
CA VAL A 396 -20.88 -16.72 -6.17
C VAL A 396 -22.20 -16.60 -5.40
N PRO A 397 -22.46 -17.45 -4.39
CA PRO A 397 -23.60 -17.27 -3.50
C PRO A 397 -23.54 -15.92 -2.79
N VAL A 398 -24.67 -15.21 -2.77
CA VAL A 398 -24.79 -13.92 -2.07
C VAL A 398 -25.98 -14.02 -1.11
N GLU A 399 -25.72 -13.74 0.17
CA GLU A 399 -26.71 -13.72 1.25
C GLU A 399 -26.86 -12.31 1.78
N VAL A 400 -28.10 -11.89 2.07
CA VAL A 400 -28.35 -10.60 2.72
C VAL A 400 -27.99 -10.70 4.20
N ALA A 401 -27.16 -9.81 4.66
CA ALA A 401 -26.97 -9.52 6.08
C ALA A 401 -27.88 -8.37 6.51
N ALA A 402 -28.43 -8.44 7.71
CA ALA A 402 -29.20 -7.33 8.24
C ALA A 402 -28.31 -6.07 8.41
N GLN A 403 -28.86 -4.91 8.15
CA GLN A 403 -28.12 -3.66 8.19
C GLN A 403 -27.47 -3.45 9.58
N GLY A 404 -26.19 -3.08 9.60
CA GLY A 404 -25.41 -2.83 10.81
C GLY A 404 -24.92 -4.09 11.53
N THR A 405 -25.12 -5.30 10.98
CA THR A 405 -24.65 -6.56 11.60
C THR A 405 -23.24 -6.97 11.21
N LEU A 406 -22.76 -6.52 10.05
CA LEU A 406 -21.38 -6.75 9.65
C LEU A 406 -20.43 -5.75 10.34
N PRO A 407 -19.21 -6.19 10.66
CA PRO A 407 -18.24 -5.32 11.32
C PRO A 407 -17.93 -4.06 10.51
N ARG A 408 -17.81 -2.93 11.21
CA ARG A 408 -17.28 -1.68 10.66
C ARG A 408 -15.82 -1.53 11.08
N PHE A 409 -15.00 -0.96 10.21
CA PHE A 409 -13.55 -0.89 10.42
C PHE A 409 -13.08 0.57 10.52
N GLU A 410 -12.36 0.89 11.58
CA GLU A 410 -11.70 2.19 11.78
C GLU A 410 -10.26 2.20 11.28
N LEU A 411 -9.74 1.02 10.97
CA LEU A 411 -8.41 0.77 10.41
C LEU A 411 -8.56 -0.03 9.11
N LYS A 412 -7.55 -0.82 8.77
CA LYS A 412 -7.58 -1.73 7.61
C LYS A 412 -8.72 -2.74 7.74
N ALA A 413 -9.59 -2.79 6.74
CA ALA A 413 -10.72 -3.71 6.72
C ALA A 413 -10.30 -5.17 6.61
N LYS A 414 -10.95 -6.04 7.40
CA LYS A 414 -10.77 -7.50 7.37
C LYS A 414 -12.07 -8.15 6.92
N ARG A 415 -12.32 -8.12 5.62
CA ARG A 415 -13.57 -8.62 5.02
C ARG A 415 -13.52 -10.09 4.61
N VAL A 416 -12.35 -10.72 4.61
CA VAL A 416 -12.21 -12.14 4.28
C VAL A 416 -12.24 -12.96 5.57
N GLU A 417 -13.19 -13.88 5.66
CA GLU A 417 -13.31 -14.91 6.70
C GLU A 417 -12.95 -16.28 6.10
N ASP A 418 -11.72 -16.72 6.34
CA ASP A 418 -11.23 -18.02 5.87
C ASP A 418 -11.64 -19.12 6.86
N ARG A 419 -12.58 -19.98 6.45
CA ARG A 419 -13.09 -21.12 7.23
C ARG A 419 -12.48 -22.46 6.80
N ARG A 420 -11.50 -22.47 5.89
CA ARG A 420 -10.89 -23.70 5.38
C ARG A 420 -10.11 -24.49 6.42
N ARG A 421 -9.71 -23.86 7.51
CA ARG A 421 -8.85 -24.41 8.57
C ARG A 421 -9.59 -24.72 9.88
N ARG A 422 -10.91 -24.79 9.84
CA ARG A 422 -11.72 -25.15 11.01
C ARG A 422 -12.26 -26.56 10.92
#